data_a75311ace9cea38377c60a10cd1ef07e
#
_entry.id   a75311ace9cea38377c60a10cd1ef07e
#
_cell.length_a   1.000
_cell.length_b   1.000
_cell.length_c   1.000
_cell.angle_alpha   90.00
_cell.angle_beta   90.00
_cell.angle_gamma   90.00
#
_symmetry.space_group_name_H-M   'P 1'
#
loop_
_entity.id
_entity.type
_entity.pdbx_description
1 polymer ?
#
loop_
_entity_poly.entity_id
_entity_poly.type
_entity_poly.pdbx_seq_one_letter_code
_entity_poly.pdbx_strand_id
1 'polypeptide(L)'
;MEEATSISLIPPKNRRIGEIIPENTPIQMATVTDSTGYIHPKWFKFQNEERMIVKIDIERVMCQETVKYAGIFEKRIICSIIVNDIRCVAEFRYNIESQRWRIFQVISS
;
A
#
# COMPACT_ATOMS: atom_id res chain seq x y z
N MET A 1 25.14 2.34 -17.56
CA MET A 1 23.80 2.79 -17.90
C MET A 1 22.78 1.97 -17.15
N GLU A 2 21.75 2.57 -16.82
CA GLU A 2 20.76 1.84 -16.09
C GLU A 2 19.85 1.15 -17.08
N GLU A 3 19.30 0.07 -16.63
CA GLU A 3 18.37 -0.64 -17.44
C GLU A 3 17.02 0.01 -17.39
N ALA A 4 16.29 -0.16 -18.44
CA ALA A 4 14.96 0.35 -18.49
C ALA A 4 14.07 -0.44 -17.53
N THR A 5 13.27 0.27 -16.77
CA THR A 5 12.24 -0.33 -15.96
C THR A 5 10.92 -0.12 -16.66
N SER A 6 10.26 -1.20 -16.99
CA SER A 6 8.93 -1.10 -17.57
C SER A 6 7.98 -0.53 -16.52
N ILE A 7 7.19 0.45 -16.94
CA ILE A 7 6.25 1.10 -16.03
C ILE A 7 4.86 0.74 -16.46
N SER A 8 4.11 0.14 -15.56
CA SER A 8 2.70 -0.12 -15.76
C SER A 8 1.97 0.39 -14.54
N LEU A 9 1.06 1.32 -14.75
CA LEU A 9 0.26 1.86 -13.65
C LEU A 9 -1.03 1.08 -13.47
N ILE A 10 -1.21 0.03 -14.29
CA ILE A 10 -2.39 -0.83 -14.24
C ILE A 10 -1.94 -2.17 -13.69
N PRO A 11 -2.56 -2.66 -12.59
CA PRO A 11 -2.19 -3.96 -12.05
C PRO A 11 -2.39 -5.07 -13.08
N PRO A 12 -1.56 -6.11 -13.07
CA PRO A 12 -1.72 -7.24 -13.98
C PRO A 12 -3.08 -7.88 -13.82
N LYS A 13 -3.67 -8.29 -14.95
CA LYS A 13 -4.97 -8.97 -14.94
C LYS A 13 -4.75 -10.47 -14.88
N ASN A 14 -5.81 -11.19 -14.56
CA ASN A 14 -5.81 -12.65 -14.52
C ASN A 14 -4.88 -13.21 -13.45
N ARG A 15 -4.61 -12.42 -12.41
CA ARG A 15 -3.80 -12.85 -11.28
C ARG A 15 -4.58 -12.66 -10.00
N ARG A 16 -4.28 -13.51 -9.03
CA ARG A 16 -4.86 -13.36 -7.70
C ARG A 16 -4.27 -12.14 -7.01
N ILE A 17 -5.03 -11.55 -6.10
CA ILE A 17 -4.58 -10.36 -5.39
C ILE A 17 -3.26 -10.61 -4.67
N GLY A 18 -3.08 -11.77 -4.05
CA GLY A 18 -1.83 -12.08 -3.35
C GLY A 18 -0.64 -12.21 -4.28
N GLU A 19 -0.88 -12.50 -5.58
CA GLU A 19 0.19 -12.51 -6.57
C GLU A 19 0.52 -11.10 -7.04
N ILE A 20 -0.50 -10.23 -7.06
CA ILE A 20 -0.30 -8.83 -7.47
C ILE A 20 0.34 -8.05 -6.35
N ILE A 21 -0.12 -8.26 -5.10
CA ILE A 21 0.33 -7.51 -3.94
C ILE A 21 0.75 -8.51 -2.86
N PRO A 22 2.03 -8.93 -2.86
CA PRO A 22 2.50 -9.84 -1.82
C PRO A 22 2.48 -9.17 -0.44
N GLU A 23 2.34 -9.98 0.58
CA GLU A 23 2.35 -9.48 1.96
C GLU A 23 3.67 -8.80 2.28
N ASN A 24 3.58 -7.81 3.13
CA ASN A 24 4.73 -7.12 3.69
C ASN A 24 5.63 -6.48 2.62
N THR A 25 5.00 -5.94 1.58
CA THR A 25 5.71 -5.32 0.46
C THR A 25 5.99 -3.85 0.76
N PRO A 26 7.24 -3.39 0.64
CA PRO A 26 7.53 -1.96 0.75
C PRO A 26 6.84 -1.20 -0.38
N ILE A 27 6.30 -0.04 -0.05
CA ILE A 27 5.56 0.76 -1.02
C ILE A 27 5.93 2.23 -0.89
N GLN A 28 5.61 2.98 -1.93
CA GLN A 28 5.63 4.44 -1.90
C GLN A 28 4.18 4.89 -1.75
N MET A 29 3.90 5.69 -0.73
CA MET A 29 2.53 6.13 -0.45
C MET A 29 2.43 7.64 -0.57
N ALA A 30 1.44 8.10 -1.32
CA ALA A 30 1.11 9.51 -1.37
C ALA A 30 0.04 9.77 -0.32
N THR A 31 0.30 10.72 0.57
CA THR A 31 -0.62 11.03 1.67
C THR A 31 -0.81 12.52 1.82
N VAL A 32 -1.92 12.87 2.45
CA VAL A 32 -2.14 14.20 2.99
C VAL A 32 -2.42 14.00 4.47
N THR A 33 -1.69 14.73 5.32
CA THR A 33 -1.95 14.72 6.75
C THR A 33 -2.65 16.02 7.09
N ASP A 34 -3.81 15.92 7.72
CA ASP A 34 -4.59 17.12 8.04
C ASP A 34 -4.07 17.77 9.32
N SER A 35 -4.70 18.89 9.71
CA SER A 35 -4.23 19.68 10.84
C SER A 35 -4.37 18.96 12.19
N THR A 36 -5.14 17.88 12.24
CA THR A 36 -5.27 17.09 13.48
C THR A 36 -4.28 15.94 13.51
N GLY A 37 -3.51 15.74 12.44
CA GLY A 37 -2.56 14.63 12.38
C GLY A 37 -3.13 13.38 11.76
N TYR A 38 -4.39 13.42 11.29
CA TYR A 38 -4.99 12.25 10.64
C TYR A 38 -4.40 12.08 9.25
N ILE A 39 -4.01 10.86 8.92
CA ILE A 39 -3.35 10.55 7.65
C ILE A 39 -4.40 10.13 6.62
N HIS A 40 -4.33 10.75 5.44
CA HIS A 40 -5.24 10.44 4.33
C HIS A 40 -4.42 9.88 3.17
N PRO A 41 -4.23 8.55 3.10
CA PRO A 41 -3.55 7.95 1.96
C PRO A 41 -4.36 8.15 0.68
N LYS A 42 -3.67 8.44 -0.43
CA LYS A 42 -4.33 8.73 -1.70
C LYS A 42 -4.09 7.63 -2.73
N TRP A 43 -2.85 7.18 -2.85
CA TRP A 43 -2.49 6.08 -3.74
C TRP A 43 -1.15 5.54 -3.30
N PHE A 44 -0.83 4.34 -3.75
CA PHE A 44 0.49 3.77 -3.50
C PHE A 44 1.03 3.11 -4.75
N LYS A 45 2.36 2.98 -4.81
CA LYS A 45 3.07 2.33 -5.88
C LYS A 45 4.10 1.38 -5.30
N PHE A 46 4.38 0.32 -6.04
CA PHE A 46 5.49 -0.57 -5.72
C PHE A 46 5.99 -1.21 -7.00
N GLN A 47 7.22 -1.71 -6.96
CA GLN A 47 7.79 -2.43 -8.10
C GLN A 47 7.60 -3.92 -7.82
N ASN A 48 7.00 -4.63 -8.78
CA ASN A 48 6.78 -6.06 -8.63
C ASN A 48 8.04 -6.84 -9.05
N GLU A 49 7.94 -8.16 -9.01
CA GLU A 49 9.10 -9.01 -9.33
C GLU A 49 9.51 -8.92 -10.78
N GLU A 50 8.62 -8.50 -11.64
CA GLU A 50 8.89 -8.32 -13.07
C GLU A 50 9.40 -6.92 -13.36
N ARG A 51 9.73 -6.14 -12.32
CA ARG A 51 10.23 -4.78 -12.45
C ARG A 51 9.22 -3.81 -13.03
N MET A 52 7.95 -4.16 -12.93
CA MET A 52 6.87 -3.28 -13.35
C MET A 52 6.45 -2.42 -12.16
N ILE A 53 6.14 -1.17 -12.43
CA ILE A 53 5.59 -0.29 -11.39
C ILE A 53 4.07 -0.46 -11.39
N VAL A 54 3.53 -0.83 -10.25
CA VAL A 54 2.08 -0.99 -10.08
C VAL A 54 1.60 0.15 -9.19
N LYS A 55 0.59 0.88 -9.66
CA LYS A 55 -0.02 1.98 -8.90
C LYS A 55 -1.47 1.62 -8.60
N ILE A 56 -1.85 1.81 -7.35
CA ILE A 56 -3.20 1.46 -6.89
C ILE A 56 -3.74 2.64 -6.09
N ASP A 57 -4.97 3.05 -6.41
CA ASP A 57 -5.61 4.15 -5.71
C ASP A 57 -6.26 3.65 -4.43
N ILE A 58 -6.21 4.49 -3.41
CA ILE A 58 -6.91 4.25 -2.16
C ILE A 58 -8.33 4.78 -2.33
N GLU A 59 -9.32 3.96 -2.07
CA GLU A 59 -10.70 4.39 -2.16
C GLU A 59 -11.08 5.16 -0.90
N ARG A 60 -10.83 4.58 0.27
CA ARG A 60 -11.14 5.27 1.50
C ARG A 60 -10.43 4.62 2.67
N VAL A 61 -10.18 5.41 3.71
CA VAL A 61 -9.64 4.94 4.96
C VAL A 61 -10.79 4.44 5.83
N MET A 62 -10.67 3.24 6.34
CA MET A 62 -11.69 2.65 7.21
C MET A 62 -11.37 2.88 8.67
N CYS A 63 -10.10 2.80 9.06
CA CYS A 63 -9.67 3.12 10.40
C CYS A 63 -8.16 3.30 10.43
N GLN A 64 -7.67 3.97 11.46
CA GLN A 64 -6.23 4.01 11.70
C GLN A 64 -5.98 4.10 13.19
N GLU A 65 -4.88 3.50 13.62
CA GLU A 65 -4.51 3.45 15.02
C GLU A 65 -3.01 3.30 15.13
N THR A 66 -2.47 3.57 16.30
CA THR A 66 -1.06 3.33 16.57
C THR A 66 -0.95 1.99 17.27
N VAL A 67 -0.07 1.13 16.74
CA VAL A 67 0.16 -0.20 17.30
C VAL A 67 1.65 -0.38 17.57
N LYS A 68 1.97 -1.36 18.40
CA LYS A 68 3.36 -1.74 18.65
C LYS A 68 3.58 -3.10 17.99
N TYR A 69 4.52 -3.14 17.04
CA TYR A 69 4.80 -4.36 16.29
C TYR A 69 6.29 -4.66 16.42
N ALA A 70 6.60 -5.82 16.97
CA ALA A 70 7.99 -6.23 17.20
C ALA A 70 8.81 -5.15 17.91
N GLY A 71 8.18 -4.48 18.89
CA GLY A 71 8.83 -3.45 19.69
C GLY A 71 8.85 -2.07 19.06
N ILE A 72 8.30 -1.90 17.86
CA ILE A 72 8.35 -0.65 17.11
C ILE A 72 6.93 -0.10 16.96
N PHE A 73 6.78 1.21 17.19
CA PHE A 73 5.48 1.84 17.01
C PHE A 73 5.22 2.11 15.54
N GLU A 74 4.02 1.75 15.09
CA GLU A 74 3.59 1.94 13.71
C GLU A 74 2.17 2.46 13.68
N LYS A 75 1.85 3.19 12.61
CA LYS A 75 0.46 3.48 12.28
C LYS A 75 -0.07 2.30 11.48
N ARG A 76 -1.17 1.74 11.96
CA ARG A 76 -1.88 0.67 11.26
C ARG A 76 -3.10 1.30 10.62
N ILE A 77 -3.15 1.28 9.30
CA ILE A 77 -4.21 1.95 8.56
C ILE A 77 -4.90 0.93 7.67
N ILE A 78 -6.20 0.79 7.85
CA ILE A 78 -7.01 -0.12 7.06
C ILE A 78 -7.75 0.71 6.03
N CYS A 79 -7.61 0.33 4.77
CA CYS A 79 -8.23 1.06 3.66
C CYS A 79 -8.93 0.10 2.72
N SER A 80 -9.96 0.62 2.03
CA SER A 80 -10.45 -0.07 0.87
C SER A 80 -9.69 0.44 -0.35
N ILE A 81 -9.37 -0.48 -1.25
CA ILE A 81 -8.65 -0.20 -2.49
C ILE A 81 -9.36 -0.90 -3.62
N ILE A 82 -9.12 -0.42 -4.84
CA ILE A 82 -9.71 -1.02 -6.04
C ILE A 82 -8.58 -1.59 -6.88
N VAL A 83 -8.62 -2.89 -7.12
CA VAL A 83 -7.62 -3.58 -7.92
C VAL A 83 -8.35 -4.30 -9.04
N ASN A 84 -8.12 -3.88 -10.28
CA ASN A 84 -8.78 -4.46 -11.46
C ASN A 84 -10.30 -4.52 -11.28
N ASP A 85 -10.86 -3.39 -10.82
CA ASP A 85 -12.31 -3.21 -10.59
C ASP A 85 -12.86 -4.05 -9.45
N ILE A 86 -11.99 -4.64 -8.64
CA ILE A 86 -12.41 -5.43 -7.47
C ILE A 86 -12.04 -4.65 -6.22
N ARG A 87 -13.04 -4.44 -5.35
CA ARG A 87 -12.78 -3.77 -4.08
C ARG A 87 -12.15 -4.75 -3.10
N CYS A 88 -11.05 -4.32 -2.51
CA CYS A 88 -10.32 -5.10 -1.53
C CYS A 88 -10.13 -4.28 -0.27
N VAL A 89 -9.90 -4.94 0.85
CA VAL A 89 -9.55 -4.28 2.11
C VAL A 89 -8.10 -4.63 2.40
N ALA A 90 -7.28 -3.61 2.59
CA ALA A 90 -5.85 -3.79 2.80
C ALA A 90 -5.40 -3.10 4.07
N GLU A 91 -4.40 -3.70 4.68
CA GLU A 91 -3.78 -3.15 5.89
C GLU A 91 -2.42 -2.60 5.54
N PHE A 92 -2.21 -1.32 5.85
CA PHE A 92 -0.95 -0.63 5.64
C PHE A 92 -0.29 -0.35 6.98
N ARG A 93 1.03 -0.37 6.99
CA ARG A 93 1.81 -0.03 8.15
C ARG A 93 2.78 1.08 7.80
N TYR A 94 2.81 2.09 8.64
CA TYR A 94 3.74 3.20 8.53
C TYR A 94 4.63 3.19 9.77
N ASN A 95 5.92 2.94 9.55
CA ASN A 95 6.89 2.96 10.64
C ASN A 95 7.17 4.42 10.97
N ILE A 96 6.78 4.83 12.18
CA ILE A 96 6.86 6.24 12.57
C ILE A 96 8.31 6.69 12.64
N GLU A 97 9.20 5.81 13.08
CA GLU A 97 10.60 6.17 13.27
C GLU A 97 11.34 6.26 11.93
N SER A 98 11.21 5.26 11.07
CA SER A 98 11.91 5.24 9.79
C SER A 98 11.17 5.99 8.70
N GLN A 99 9.90 6.31 8.92
CA GLN A 99 9.03 6.99 7.96
C GLN A 99 8.85 6.19 6.67
N ARG A 100 8.80 4.86 6.83
CA ARG A 100 8.64 3.97 5.68
C ARG A 100 7.29 3.29 5.72
N TRP A 101 6.73 3.10 4.54
CA TRP A 101 5.44 2.46 4.35
C TRP A 101 5.61 1.06 3.81
N ARG A 102 4.70 0.17 4.21
CA ARG A 102 4.54 -1.11 3.56
C ARG A 102 3.08 -1.51 3.57
N ILE A 103 2.69 -2.32 2.60
CA ILE A 103 1.41 -2.99 2.68
C ILE A 103 1.64 -4.27 3.45
N PHE A 104 0.94 -4.41 4.58
CA PHE A 104 1.15 -5.53 5.47
C PHE A 104 0.45 -6.77 4.93
N GLN A 105 -0.80 -6.60 4.51
CA GLN A 105 -1.57 -7.70 3.95
C GLN A 105 -2.84 -7.17 3.29
N VAL A 106 -3.38 -7.97 2.38
CA VAL A 106 -4.73 -7.77 1.89
C VAL A 106 -5.64 -8.65 2.73
N ILE A 107 -6.59 -8.03 3.43
CA ILE A 107 -7.43 -8.73 4.40
C ILE A 107 -8.57 -9.46 3.70
N SER A 108 -9.17 -8.80 2.71
CA SER A 108 -10.27 -9.39 1.96
C SER A 108 -10.35 -8.79 0.58
N SER A 109 -10.99 -9.51 -0.31
CA SER A 109 -11.19 -9.06 -1.69
C SER A 109 -12.59 -9.41 -2.16
#